data_d4a3fa70df9f6b05f760ad81aa20938a
#
_entry.id   d4a3fa70df9f6b05f760ad81aa20938a
#
_cell.length_a   1.000
_cell.length_b   1.000
_cell.length_c   1.000
_cell.angle_alpha   90.00
_cell.angle_beta   90.00
_cell.angle_gamma   90.00
#
_symmetry.space_group_name_H-M   'P 1'
#
loop_
_entity.id
_entity.type
_entity.pdbx_description
1 polymer ?
#
loop_
_entity_poly.entity_id
_entity_poly.type
_entity_poly.pdbx_seq_one_letter_code
_entity_poly.pdbx_strand_id
1 'polypeptide(L)'
;MSAETAARAAVPPTSLPAAVLFAVVFVEGFSSLGAEIVALRRLVPHVGSAITVTAPTIGFFLLALALGYQAGGRVDGDYLARVRRNFLYAAALISLGLAGPVADALFAHLRPVPLAYLVLVGAVLCPVAWLLGQTVPVLTNLLRHERAGARSGAALYWSTLGSFLGSLSLSVLVMQWLGVAAAVLVCAGLLLLVVPFIRDPAAPRWAGVPASLAIAAGAVAVNVVLPQQVETAYATYRVAAAPVALPGMLDPRVFWVNNSVASLIDGSEPPRYSRYIERLRARLEEMGVRNKRILVLGAGGFTLSHRTTTNDYLYVDIDPAVRELAERDFLGEPIRGDFVAADARQFVAGSSARFDVVVVDAYSALTSIPAHLVTREFWRDTRKLLEPDGVMFANLIVDNRLATPYARNLLASIEAEYGRCGVEILFHDRPQSNVLVQCFAGPPPQAGVPYTDEINRADVDILRSQ
;
A
#
# COMPACT_ATOMS: atom_id res chain seq x y z
N MET A 1 -34.32 54.90 38.03
CA MET A 1 -33.35 54.57 36.96
C MET A 1 -32.16 53.98 37.66
N SER A 2 -32.25 52.69 37.91
CA SER A 2 -31.34 51.93 38.75
C SER A 2 -30.27 51.27 37.89
N ALA A 3 -29.14 51.23 38.48
CA ALA A 3 -27.87 50.62 38.04
C ALA A 3 -28.02 49.12 37.66
N GLU A 4 -28.17 48.92 36.38
CA GLU A 4 -28.10 47.56 35.77
C GLU A 4 -27.19 47.59 34.56
N THR A 5 -26.08 48.29 34.74
CA THR A 5 -24.93 48.14 33.82
C THR A 5 -23.95 47.20 34.49
N ALA A 6 -24.45 45.99 34.80
CA ALA A 6 -23.61 44.93 35.31
C ALA A 6 -22.54 44.59 34.27
N ALA A 7 -21.33 44.75 34.66
CA ALA A 7 -20.06 44.40 34.03
C ALA A 7 -20.20 43.16 33.13
N ARG A 8 -20.26 43.36 31.82
CA ARG A 8 -19.78 42.38 30.86
C ARG A 8 -18.27 42.25 31.17
N ALA A 9 -17.95 41.18 31.87
CA ALA A 9 -16.54 40.80 32.12
C ALA A 9 -15.83 40.85 30.77
N ALA A 10 -14.95 41.81 30.60
CA ALA A 10 -14.08 41.87 29.44
C ALA A 10 -13.25 40.60 29.42
N VAL A 11 -13.49 39.75 28.43
CA VAL A 11 -12.63 38.58 28.17
C VAL A 11 -11.22 39.16 27.97
N PRO A 12 -10.22 38.73 28.78
CA PRO A 12 -8.88 39.26 28.66
C PRO A 12 -8.38 39.09 27.21
N PRO A 13 -7.67 40.07 26.64
CA PRO A 13 -7.16 39.98 25.28
C PRO A 13 -6.33 38.73 25.17
N THR A 14 -6.56 37.95 24.10
CA THR A 14 -5.83 36.74 23.82
C THR A 14 -4.34 37.00 23.83
N SER A 15 -3.62 36.38 24.76
CA SER A 15 -2.18 36.53 24.95
C SER A 15 -1.32 35.85 23.89
N LEU A 16 -1.95 35.18 22.89
CA LEU A 16 -1.22 34.46 21.82
C LEU A 16 -0.93 35.43 20.65
N PRO A 17 0.34 35.52 20.22
CA PRO A 17 0.73 36.19 19.01
C PRO A 17 -0.02 35.62 17.78
N ALA A 18 -0.43 36.46 16.84
CA ALA A 18 -1.11 36.03 15.61
C ALA A 18 -0.30 34.96 14.84
N ALA A 19 1.02 35.07 14.84
CA ALA A 19 1.90 34.10 14.22
C ALA A 19 1.75 32.69 14.83
N VAL A 20 1.58 32.58 16.15
CA VAL A 20 1.36 31.28 16.82
C VAL A 20 -0.01 30.72 16.44
N LEU A 21 -1.05 31.56 16.39
CA LEU A 21 -2.38 31.12 15.96
C LEU A 21 -2.36 30.54 14.53
N PHE A 22 -1.71 31.24 13.60
CA PHE A 22 -1.59 30.77 12.22
C PHE A 22 -0.72 29.50 12.11
N ALA A 23 0.36 29.39 12.90
CA ALA A 23 1.15 28.17 12.98
C ALA A 23 0.34 26.97 13.51
N VAL A 24 -0.49 27.17 14.54
CA VAL A 24 -1.40 26.12 15.07
C VAL A 24 -2.36 25.64 14.00
N VAL A 25 -3.00 26.59 13.28
CA VAL A 25 -3.97 26.26 12.23
C VAL A 25 -3.29 25.59 11.02
N PHE A 26 -2.09 26.04 10.66
CA PHE A 26 -1.30 25.43 9.60
C PHE A 26 -0.93 23.97 9.94
N VAL A 27 -0.43 23.74 11.16
CA VAL A 27 -0.06 22.38 11.62
C VAL A 27 -1.29 21.48 11.72
N GLU A 28 -2.44 22.02 12.12
CA GLU A 28 -3.72 21.31 12.10
C GLU A 28 -4.04 20.81 10.70
N GLY A 29 -4.06 21.69 9.71
CA GLY A 29 -4.36 21.34 8.32
C GLY A 29 -3.35 20.34 7.77
N PHE A 30 -2.05 20.58 7.99
CA PHE A 30 -0.97 19.67 7.57
C PHE A 30 -1.17 18.25 8.12
N SER A 31 -1.41 18.14 9.43
CA SER A 31 -1.52 16.84 10.09
C SER A 31 -2.87 16.16 9.85
N SER A 32 -3.93 16.92 9.61
CA SER A 32 -5.27 16.41 9.30
C SER A 32 -5.27 15.68 7.96
N LEU A 33 -4.89 16.35 6.88
CA LEU A 33 -4.82 15.71 5.56
C LEU A 33 -3.67 14.70 5.47
N GLY A 34 -2.57 14.95 6.20
CA GLY A 34 -1.48 14.00 6.34
C GLY A 34 -1.93 12.68 6.96
N ALA A 35 -2.77 12.70 7.99
CA ALA A 35 -3.31 11.50 8.62
C ALA A 35 -4.23 10.71 7.66
N GLU A 36 -5.01 11.40 6.81
CA GLU A 36 -5.82 10.75 5.78
C GLU A 36 -4.96 9.98 4.79
N ILE A 37 -3.90 10.61 4.26
CA ILE A 37 -2.98 9.98 3.30
C ILE A 37 -2.24 8.79 3.94
N VAL A 38 -1.79 8.94 5.19
CA VAL A 38 -1.18 7.85 5.96
C VAL A 38 -2.17 6.69 6.12
N ALA A 39 -3.42 6.97 6.50
CA ALA A 39 -4.43 5.93 6.70
C ALA A 39 -4.72 5.18 5.38
N LEU A 40 -4.88 5.90 4.26
CA LEU A 40 -5.04 5.29 2.94
C LEU A 40 -3.85 4.35 2.62
N ARG A 41 -2.64 4.80 2.89
CA ARG A 41 -1.43 3.99 2.64
C ARG A 41 -1.35 2.77 3.56
N ARG A 42 -1.77 2.88 4.84
CA ARG A 42 -1.86 1.76 5.78
C ARG A 42 -2.90 0.71 5.40
N LEU A 43 -3.95 1.12 4.71
CA LEU A 43 -5.00 0.21 4.23
C LEU A 43 -4.55 -0.67 3.04
N VAL A 44 -3.66 -0.16 2.18
CA VAL A 44 -3.24 -0.86 0.94
C VAL A 44 -2.77 -2.30 1.18
N PRO A 45 -1.89 -2.63 2.16
CA PRO A 45 -1.43 -4.00 2.38
C PRO A 45 -2.54 -4.99 2.80
N HIS A 46 -3.67 -4.48 3.31
CA HIS A 46 -4.73 -5.29 3.90
C HIS A 46 -5.99 -5.43 3.03
N VAL A 47 -6.36 -4.34 2.33
CA VAL A 47 -7.61 -4.26 1.55
C VAL A 47 -7.41 -3.80 0.11
N GLY A 48 -6.16 -3.52 -0.28
CA GLY A 48 -5.82 -3.01 -1.61
C GLY A 48 -6.11 -1.51 -1.79
N SER A 49 -5.88 -1.01 -3.01
CA SER A 49 -6.04 0.40 -3.39
C SER A 49 -7.26 0.67 -4.27
N ALA A 50 -8.26 -0.22 -4.25
CA ALA A 50 -9.46 -0.08 -5.07
C ALA A 50 -10.26 1.18 -4.71
N ILE A 51 -10.94 1.77 -5.70
CA ILE A 51 -11.81 2.95 -5.49
C ILE A 51 -12.90 2.69 -4.45
N THR A 52 -13.37 1.44 -4.33
CA THR A 52 -14.35 1.00 -3.32
C THR A 52 -13.82 1.05 -1.88
N VAL A 53 -12.51 1.19 -1.68
CA VAL A 53 -11.87 1.40 -0.39
C VAL A 53 -11.52 2.87 -0.18
N THR A 54 -10.90 3.50 -1.19
CA THR A 54 -10.39 4.87 -1.05
C THR A 54 -11.51 5.90 -0.97
N ALA A 55 -12.55 5.80 -1.80
CA ALA A 55 -13.65 6.77 -1.81
C ALA A 55 -14.45 6.78 -0.49
N PRO A 56 -14.87 5.64 0.10
CA PRO A 56 -15.51 5.66 1.42
C PRO A 56 -14.59 6.18 2.54
N THR A 57 -13.30 5.86 2.52
CA THR A 57 -12.34 6.37 3.52
C THR A 57 -12.30 7.90 3.52
N ILE A 58 -12.16 8.51 2.33
CA ILE A 58 -12.22 9.97 2.14
C ILE A 58 -13.57 10.52 2.61
N GLY A 59 -14.68 9.86 2.25
CA GLY A 59 -16.02 10.28 2.64
C GLY A 59 -16.24 10.29 4.16
N PHE A 60 -15.82 9.24 4.87
CA PHE A 60 -15.88 9.16 6.33
C PHE A 60 -14.99 10.22 7.00
N PHE A 61 -13.79 10.43 6.47
CA PHE A 61 -12.88 11.47 6.95
C PHE A 61 -13.53 12.86 6.83
N LEU A 62 -14.05 13.22 5.66
CA LEU A 62 -14.69 14.51 5.43
C LEU A 62 -15.95 14.71 6.31
N LEU A 63 -16.73 13.66 6.49
CA LEU A 63 -17.89 13.71 7.39
C LEU A 63 -17.46 13.98 8.84
N ALA A 64 -16.44 13.26 9.32
CA ALA A 64 -15.90 13.44 10.66
C ALA A 64 -15.32 14.87 10.85
N LEU A 65 -14.61 15.37 9.83
CA LEU A 65 -14.08 16.74 9.82
C LEU A 65 -15.20 17.78 9.91
N ALA A 66 -16.28 17.61 9.13
CA ALA A 66 -17.44 18.51 9.16
C ALA A 66 -18.14 18.51 10.53
N LEU A 67 -18.29 17.31 11.14
CA LEU A 67 -18.79 17.17 12.51
C LEU A 67 -17.87 17.82 13.54
N GLY A 68 -16.55 17.78 13.30
CA GLY A 68 -15.55 18.49 14.07
C GLY A 68 -15.73 20.01 13.99
N TYR A 69 -15.91 20.56 12.80
CA TYR A 69 -16.22 21.99 12.61
C TYR A 69 -17.48 22.42 13.37
N GLN A 70 -18.54 21.63 13.26
CA GLN A 70 -19.79 21.91 13.97
C GLN A 70 -19.59 21.88 15.49
N ALA A 71 -18.89 20.88 16.02
CA ALA A 71 -18.60 20.75 17.44
C ALA A 71 -17.71 21.89 17.95
N GLY A 72 -16.68 22.26 17.21
CA GLY A 72 -15.78 23.36 17.54
C GLY A 72 -16.47 24.73 17.56
N GLY A 73 -17.41 24.96 16.65
CA GLY A 73 -18.21 26.18 16.62
C GLY A 73 -19.13 26.40 17.83
N ARG A 74 -19.50 25.31 18.54
CA ARG A 74 -20.34 25.32 19.74
C ARG A 74 -19.54 25.44 21.04
N VAL A 75 -18.22 25.43 20.99
CA VAL A 75 -17.38 25.56 22.18
C VAL A 75 -17.50 26.97 22.74
N ASP A 76 -17.80 27.06 24.03
CA ASP A 76 -17.88 28.32 24.76
C ASP A 76 -16.91 28.24 25.97
N GLY A 77 -15.82 29.02 25.93
CA GLY A 77 -14.77 29.03 26.95
C GLY A 77 -13.67 27.96 26.73
N ASP A 78 -12.63 28.04 27.52
CA ASP A 78 -11.46 27.11 27.56
C ASP A 78 -10.87 26.77 26.17
N TYR A 79 -10.92 27.70 25.24
CA TYR A 79 -10.55 27.50 23.83
C TYR A 79 -9.16 26.93 23.66
N LEU A 80 -8.16 27.48 24.36
CA LEU A 80 -6.77 27.06 24.21
C LEU A 80 -6.49 25.70 24.89
N ALA A 81 -7.11 25.45 26.04
CA ALA A 81 -7.05 24.14 26.69
C ALA A 81 -7.68 23.05 25.80
N ARG A 82 -8.79 23.38 25.13
CA ARG A 82 -9.47 22.49 24.17
C ARG A 82 -8.57 22.14 23.00
N VAL A 83 -7.99 23.13 22.30
CA VAL A 83 -7.09 22.88 21.16
C VAL A 83 -5.87 22.06 21.60
N ARG A 84 -5.23 22.41 22.73
CA ARG A 84 -4.10 21.67 23.28
C ARG A 84 -4.45 20.19 23.52
N ARG A 85 -5.59 19.91 24.16
CA ARG A 85 -6.06 18.55 24.42
C ARG A 85 -6.36 17.79 23.13
N ASN A 86 -7.02 18.44 22.17
CA ASN A 86 -7.31 17.82 20.88
C ASN A 86 -6.04 17.45 20.12
N PHE A 87 -4.99 18.31 20.17
CA PHE A 87 -3.70 18.03 19.54
C PHE A 87 -3.01 16.83 20.17
N LEU A 88 -3.02 16.73 21.52
CA LEU A 88 -2.46 15.56 22.23
C LEU A 88 -3.18 14.27 21.86
N TYR A 89 -4.51 14.27 21.84
CA TYR A 89 -5.28 13.08 21.47
C TYR A 89 -5.11 12.73 19.99
N ALA A 90 -5.12 13.72 19.09
CA ALA A 90 -4.88 13.48 17.68
C ALA A 90 -3.46 12.94 17.42
N ALA A 91 -2.44 13.50 18.07
CA ALA A 91 -1.06 13.00 17.98
C ALA A 91 -0.94 11.57 18.48
N ALA A 92 -1.59 11.21 19.60
CA ALA A 92 -1.62 9.85 20.11
C ALA A 92 -2.32 8.89 19.15
N LEU A 93 -3.48 9.26 18.62
CA LEU A 93 -4.21 8.45 17.65
C LEU A 93 -3.44 8.27 16.34
N ILE A 94 -2.81 9.32 15.82
CA ILE A 94 -1.98 9.24 14.61
C ILE A 94 -0.77 8.32 14.87
N SER A 95 -0.01 8.60 15.94
CA SER A 95 1.27 7.90 16.19
C SER A 95 1.12 6.45 16.64
N LEU A 96 0.06 6.12 17.34
CA LEU A 96 -0.21 4.76 17.84
C LEU A 96 -1.23 4.04 16.96
N GLY A 97 -2.34 4.69 16.61
CA GLY A 97 -3.44 4.07 15.86
C GLY A 97 -3.11 3.82 14.38
N LEU A 98 -2.29 4.69 13.75
CA LEU A 98 -1.83 4.50 12.36
C LEU A 98 -0.43 3.89 12.27
N ALA A 99 0.13 3.39 13.38
CA ALA A 99 1.38 2.65 13.35
C ALA A 99 1.24 1.32 12.58
N GLY A 100 2.28 0.94 11.83
CA GLY A 100 2.30 -0.32 11.07
C GLY A 100 1.97 -1.54 11.91
N PRO A 101 2.70 -1.80 13.01
CA PRO A 101 2.44 -2.96 13.87
C PRO A 101 1.02 -3.01 14.43
N VAL A 102 0.40 -1.86 14.71
CA VAL A 102 -0.99 -1.79 15.21
C VAL A 102 -1.99 -2.10 14.11
N ALA A 103 -1.81 -1.55 12.91
CA ALA A 103 -2.65 -1.88 11.75
C ALA A 103 -2.53 -3.38 11.41
N ASP A 104 -1.32 -3.92 11.35
CA ASP A 104 -1.08 -5.34 11.09
C ASP A 104 -1.76 -6.25 12.13
N ALA A 105 -1.63 -5.92 13.42
CA ALA A 105 -2.29 -6.66 14.50
C ALA A 105 -3.82 -6.57 14.39
N LEU A 106 -4.36 -5.38 14.08
CA LEU A 106 -5.80 -5.18 13.89
C LEU A 106 -6.35 -6.09 12.80
N PHE A 107 -5.71 -6.07 11.60
CA PHE A 107 -6.15 -6.88 10.47
C PHE A 107 -5.84 -8.37 10.61
N ALA A 108 -4.86 -8.76 11.44
CA ALA A 108 -4.59 -10.16 11.75
C ALA A 108 -5.65 -10.78 12.67
N HIS A 109 -6.07 -10.04 13.70
CA HIS A 109 -6.93 -10.59 14.75
C HIS A 109 -8.42 -10.28 14.59
N LEU A 110 -8.78 -9.21 13.87
CA LEU A 110 -10.18 -8.82 13.69
C LEU A 110 -10.72 -9.30 12.33
N ARG A 111 -11.66 -10.24 12.38
CA ARG A 111 -12.32 -10.79 11.20
C ARG A 111 -13.83 -10.57 11.27
N PRO A 112 -14.53 -10.35 10.15
CA PRO A 112 -14.02 -10.28 8.76
C PRO A 112 -13.26 -8.99 8.46
N VAL A 113 -12.46 -8.99 7.40
CA VAL A 113 -11.61 -7.85 6.98
C VAL A 113 -12.35 -6.50 6.89
N PRO A 114 -13.60 -6.40 6.38
CA PRO A 114 -14.37 -5.15 6.40
C PRO A 114 -14.58 -4.58 7.81
N LEU A 115 -14.66 -5.42 8.84
CA LEU A 115 -14.80 -4.96 10.23
C LEU A 115 -13.49 -4.30 10.71
N ALA A 116 -12.33 -4.89 10.41
CA ALA A 116 -11.03 -4.27 10.73
C ALA A 116 -10.86 -2.91 10.01
N TYR A 117 -11.28 -2.82 8.75
CA TYR A 117 -11.34 -1.57 8.00
C TYR A 117 -12.21 -0.52 8.71
N LEU A 118 -13.44 -0.88 9.10
CA LEU A 118 -14.34 0.04 9.79
C LEU A 118 -13.81 0.48 11.15
N VAL A 119 -13.09 -0.39 11.87
CA VAL A 119 -12.46 -0.04 13.15
C VAL A 119 -11.29 0.91 12.91
N LEU A 120 -10.41 0.67 11.95
CA LEU A 120 -9.30 1.60 11.65
C LEU A 120 -9.81 2.98 11.24
N VAL A 121 -10.77 3.03 10.33
CA VAL A 121 -11.34 4.29 9.84
C VAL A 121 -12.19 4.96 10.92
N GLY A 122 -13.11 4.22 11.55
CA GLY A 122 -14.08 4.76 12.49
C GLY A 122 -13.51 5.08 13.87
N ALA A 123 -12.59 4.28 14.40
CA ALA A 123 -12.04 4.46 15.74
C ALA A 123 -10.69 5.20 15.77
N VAL A 124 -9.99 5.34 14.63
CA VAL A 124 -8.72 6.07 14.57
C VAL A 124 -8.84 7.28 13.67
N LEU A 125 -9.11 7.12 12.37
CA LEU A 125 -9.08 8.21 11.41
C LEU A 125 -10.20 9.25 11.65
N CYS A 126 -11.45 8.80 11.85
CA CYS A 126 -12.58 9.70 12.11
C CYS A 126 -12.40 10.54 13.38
N PRO A 127 -11.98 9.98 14.54
CA PRO A 127 -11.66 10.78 15.72
C PRO A 127 -10.54 11.78 15.49
N VAL A 128 -9.49 11.44 14.74
CA VAL A 128 -8.43 12.39 14.36
C VAL A 128 -9.02 13.57 13.60
N ALA A 129 -9.79 13.30 12.54
CA ALA A 129 -10.44 14.33 11.73
C ALA A 129 -11.40 15.20 12.58
N TRP A 130 -12.19 14.59 13.45
CA TRP A 130 -13.11 15.30 14.34
C TRP A 130 -12.40 16.18 15.36
N LEU A 131 -11.31 15.72 15.96
CA LEU A 131 -10.51 16.48 16.93
C LEU A 131 -9.83 17.67 16.27
N LEU A 132 -9.18 17.46 15.13
CA LEU A 132 -8.47 18.49 14.40
C LEU A 132 -9.42 19.50 13.77
N GLY A 133 -10.55 19.06 13.22
CA GLY A 133 -11.58 19.93 12.66
C GLY A 133 -12.16 20.94 13.64
N GLN A 134 -12.09 20.71 14.95
CA GLN A 134 -12.53 21.70 15.94
C GLN A 134 -11.61 22.93 16.01
N THR A 135 -10.37 22.85 15.55
CA THR A 135 -9.33 23.88 15.77
C THR A 135 -9.70 25.22 15.17
N VAL A 136 -10.05 25.25 13.87
CA VAL A 136 -10.37 26.51 13.17
C VAL A 136 -11.58 27.22 13.79
N PRO A 137 -12.74 26.57 14.02
CA PRO A 137 -13.88 27.22 14.66
C PRO A 137 -13.59 27.69 16.08
N VAL A 138 -12.88 26.88 16.90
CA VAL A 138 -12.52 27.24 18.28
C VAL A 138 -11.63 28.48 18.31
N LEU A 139 -10.60 28.56 17.45
CA LEU A 139 -9.73 29.70 17.38
C LEU A 139 -10.42 30.94 16.80
N THR A 140 -11.35 30.76 15.84
CA THR A 140 -12.18 31.85 15.32
C THR A 140 -13.10 32.41 16.40
N ASN A 141 -13.66 31.56 17.28
CA ASN A 141 -14.47 32.03 18.42
C ASN A 141 -13.63 32.84 19.42
N LEU A 142 -12.35 32.54 19.59
CA LEU A 142 -11.44 33.28 20.43
C LEU A 142 -11.20 34.71 19.90
N LEU A 143 -11.28 34.94 18.57
CA LEU A 143 -10.94 36.15 17.89
C LEU A 143 -12.15 37.10 17.65
N ARG A 144 -13.28 36.91 18.31
CA ARG A 144 -14.61 37.51 18.04
C ARG A 144 -14.74 39.04 18.03
N HIS A 145 -13.72 39.83 18.31
CA HIS A 145 -13.94 41.25 18.63
C HIS A 145 -13.83 42.26 17.48
N GLU A 146 -13.20 41.99 16.32
CA GLU A 146 -13.26 42.90 15.15
C GLU A 146 -12.89 42.18 13.84
N ARG A 147 -13.65 42.43 12.75
CA ARG A 147 -13.43 41.91 11.39
C ARG A 147 -13.43 40.36 11.32
N ALA A 148 -14.48 39.74 11.86
CA ALA A 148 -14.62 38.27 11.91
C ALA A 148 -14.38 37.60 10.54
N GLY A 149 -14.85 38.17 9.43
CA GLY A 149 -14.66 37.64 8.09
C GLY A 149 -13.20 37.57 7.65
N ALA A 150 -12.42 38.62 7.86
CA ALA A 150 -11.02 38.63 7.46
C ALA A 150 -10.15 37.63 8.26
N ARG A 151 -10.44 37.49 9.55
CA ARG A 151 -9.70 36.54 10.43
C ARG A 151 -10.09 35.10 10.17
N SER A 152 -11.39 34.83 9.93
CA SER A 152 -11.85 33.51 9.51
C SER A 152 -11.25 33.10 8.15
N GLY A 153 -11.21 34.04 7.20
CA GLY A 153 -10.56 33.85 5.91
C GLY A 153 -9.07 33.52 6.04
N ALA A 154 -8.35 34.27 6.91
CA ALA A 154 -6.93 33.99 7.16
C ALA A 154 -6.71 32.63 7.85
N ALA A 155 -7.54 32.21 8.80
CA ALA A 155 -7.45 30.93 9.44
C ALA A 155 -7.69 29.78 8.42
N LEU A 156 -8.73 29.90 7.59
CA LEU A 156 -9.00 28.94 6.52
C LEU A 156 -7.87 28.88 5.50
N TYR A 157 -7.31 30.04 5.12
CA TYR A 157 -6.15 30.09 4.21
C TYR A 157 -4.96 29.28 4.76
N TRP A 158 -4.57 29.53 6.02
CA TRP A 158 -3.44 28.82 6.62
C TRP A 158 -3.71 27.33 6.87
N SER A 159 -4.94 26.94 7.24
CA SER A 159 -5.32 25.52 7.34
C SER A 159 -5.26 24.82 5.99
N THR A 160 -5.85 25.45 4.94
CA THR A 160 -5.83 24.88 3.59
C THR A 160 -4.41 24.79 3.02
N LEU A 161 -3.58 25.83 3.25
CA LEU A 161 -2.17 25.81 2.84
C LEU A 161 -1.40 24.69 3.57
N GLY A 162 -1.65 24.51 4.87
CA GLY A 162 -1.12 23.40 5.65
C GLY A 162 -1.54 22.05 5.07
N SER A 163 -2.81 21.86 4.77
CA SER A 163 -3.36 20.66 4.15
C SER A 163 -2.71 20.35 2.78
N PHE A 164 -2.60 21.36 1.93
CA PHE A 164 -1.95 21.24 0.63
C PHE A 164 -0.48 20.81 0.78
N LEU A 165 0.29 21.54 1.59
CA LEU A 165 1.70 21.22 1.80
C LEU A 165 1.89 19.87 2.53
N GLY A 166 1.01 19.54 3.47
CA GLY A 166 0.99 18.25 4.15
C GLY A 166 0.79 17.10 3.16
N SER A 167 -0.24 17.20 2.31
CA SER A 167 -0.51 16.15 1.34
C SER A 167 0.64 15.97 0.33
N LEU A 168 1.15 17.07 -0.20
CA LEU A 168 2.20 17.06 -1.21
C LEU A 168 3.54 16.57 -0.62
N SER A 169 3.99 17.18 0.50
CA SER A 169 5.30 16.85 1.08
C SER A 169 5.33 15.44 1.68
N LEU A 170 4.27 15.01 2.34
CA LEU A 170 4.23 13.67 2.93
C LEU A 170 4.19 12.58 1.85
N SER A 171 3.40 12.75 0.79
CA SER A 171 3.30 11.73 -0.25
C SER A 171 4.52 11.70 -1.18
N VAL A 172 5.01 12.87 -1.62
CA VAL A 172 6.08 12.96 -2.64
C VAL A 172 7.48 12.94 -2.04
N LEU A 173 7.66 13.47 -0.81
CA LEU A 173 8.98 13.55 -0.19
C LEU A 173 9.12 12.54 0.96
N VAL A 174 8.28 12.66 2.01
CA VAL A 174 8.52 11.89 3.24
C VAL A 174 8.29 10.40 3.02
N MET A 175 7.14 10.00 2.47
CA MET A 175 6.85 8.57 2.23
C MET A 175 7.77 7.96 1.17
N GLN A 176 8.15 8.74 0.14
CA GLN A 176 9.01 8.28 -0.93
C GLN A 176 10.42 7.94 -0.44
N TRP A 177 10.98 8.74 0.47
CA TRP A 177 12.37 8.62 0.89
C TRP A 177 12.56 8.03 2.29
N LEU A 178 11.56 8.19 3.18
CA LEU A 178 11.66 7.83 4.60
C LEU A 178 10.59 6.83 5.05
N GLY A 179 9.66 6.47 4.16
CA GLY A 179 8.59 5.51 4.44
C GLY A 179 7.38 6.10 5.19
N VAL A 180 6.38 5.26 5.38
CA VAL A 180 5.09 5.65 5.98
C VAL A 180 5.22 5.95 7.47
N ALA A 181 6.07 5.21 8.19
CA ALA A 181 6.35 5.45 9.60
C ALA A 181 6.87 6.87 9.86
N ALA A 182 7.76 7.37 8.99
CA ALA A 182 8.26 8.74 9.08
C ALA A 182 7.14 9.78 8.88
N ALA A 183 6.20 9.55 7.96
CA ALA A 183 5.05 10.43 7.76
C ALA A 183 4.13 10.47 9.01
N VAL A 184 3.90 9.32 9.66
CA VAL A 184 3.22 9.24 10.96
C VAL A 184 3.93 10.11 12.01
N LEU A 185 5.26 9.96 12.13
CA LEU A 185 6.06 10.71 13.10
C LEU A 185 6.09 12.21 12.82
N VAL A 186 6.13 12.62 11.55
CA VAL A 186 6.08 14.04 11.15
C VAL A 186 4.72 14.65 11.54
N CYS A 187 3.60 14.01 11.19
CA CYS A 187 2.27 14.50 11.57
C CYS A 187 2.09 14.61 13.08
N ALA A 188 2.38 13.55 13.83
CA ALA A 188 2.27 13.54 15.28
C ALA A 188 3.27 14.51 15.93
N GLY A 189 4.51 14.53 15.45
CA GLY A 189 5.59 15.38 15.96
C GLY A 189 5.29 16.86 15.81
N LEU A 190 4.75 17.31 14.67
CA LEU A 190 4.33 18.69 14.46
C LEU A 190 3.21 19.10 15.43
N LEU A 191 2.21 18.26 15.63
CA LEU A 191 1.15 18.51 16.62
C LEU A 191 1.74 18.64 18.02
N LEU A 192 2.63 17.73 18.45
CA LEU A 192 3.26 17.76 19.76
C LEU A 192 4.19 18.94 19.94
N LEU A 193 4.92 19.34 18.88
CA LEU A 193 5.84 20.48 18.89
C LEU A 193 5.11 21.81 19.18
N VAL A 194 3.89 21.94 18.70
CA VAL A 194 3.10 23.19 18.84
C VAL A 194 2.40 23.27 20.21
N VAL A 195 2.15 22.14 20.89
CA VAL A 195 1.45 22.09 22.18
C VAL A 195 2.01 23.05 23.24
N PRO A 196 3.34 23.18 23.48
CA PRO A 196 3.88 24.10 24.46
C PRO A 196 3.63 25.59 24.16
N PHE A 197 3.36 25.93 22.91
CA PHE A 197 3.08 27.30 22.48
C PHE A 197 1.60 27.67 22.59
N ILE A 198 0.70 26.71 22.76
CA ILE A 198 -0.72 26.91 23.04
C ILE A 198 -0.88 27.21 24.53
N ARG A 199 -0.58 28.46 24.90
CA ARG A 199 -0.54 28.89 26.28
C ARG A 199 -1.91 29.33 26.76
N ASP A 200 -2.44 28.61 27.72
CA ASP A 200 -3.64 28.97 28.47
C ASP A 200 -3.20 29.77 29.73
N PRO A 201 -3.66 31.00 29.94
CA PRO A 201 -3.32 31.80 31.11
C PRO A 201 -3.69 31.13 32.45
N ALA A 202 -4.71 30.26 32.46
CA ALA A 202 -5.18 29.54 33.64
C ALA A 202 -4.35 28.27 33.95
N ALA A 203 -3.42 27.87 33.06
CA ALA A 203 -2.66 26.64 33.20
C ALA A 203 -1.16 26.90 33.41
N PRO A 204 -0.41 25.99 34.05
CA PRO A 204 1.03 26.07 34.15
C PRO A 204 1.71 26.15 32.77
N ARG A 205 2.85 26.87 32.67
CA ARG A 205 3.60 27.03 31.42
C ARG A 205 4.04 25.69 30.79
N TRP A 206 4.21 24.66 31.59
CA TRP A 206 4.61 23.31 31.17
C TRP A 206 3.41 22.37 30.93
N ALA A 207 2.17 22.89 31.02
CA ALA A 207 0.97 22.08 30.80
C ALA A 207 0.98 21.45 29.40
N GLY A 208 0.85 20.13 29.36
CA GLY A 208 0.90 19.33 28.14
C GLY A 208 2.29 18.80 27.77
N VAL A 209 3.40 19.38 28.27
CA VAL A 209 4.75 18.93 27.93
C VAL A 209 5.03 17.48 28.36
N PRO A 210 4.70 17.02 29.57
CA PRO A 210 4.91 15.61 29.94
C PRO A 210 4.11 14.64 29.07
N ALA A 211 2.88 14.99 28.75
CA ALA A 211 2.05 14.20 27.84
C ALA A 211 2.63 14.16 26.42
N SER A 212 3.12 15.30 25.91
CA SER A 212 3.79 15.35 24.60
C SER A 212 5.03 14.45 24.56
N LEU A 213 5.86 14.47 25.62
CA LEU A 213 7.05 13.61 25.71
C LEU A 213 6.68 12.14 25.79
N ALA A 214 5.67 11.78 26.58
CA ALA A 214 5.21 10.40 26.70
C ALA A 214 4.65 9.87 25.36
N ILE A 215 3.85 10.68 24.65
CA ILE A 215 3.32 10.32 23.34
C ILE A 215 4.46 10.21 22.33
N ALA A 216 5.42 11.14 22.33
CA ALA A 216 6.58 11.09 21.43
C ALA A 216 7.44 9.85 21.67
N ALA A 217 7.70 9.48 22.91
CA ALA A 217 8.42 8.25 23.26
C ALA A 217 7.67 6.99 22.78
N GLY A 218 6.36 6.93 23.02
CA GLY A 218 5.51 5.84 22.49
C GLY A 218 5.47 5.80 20.96
N ALA A 219 5.42 6.97 20.31
CA ALA A 219 5.46 7.07 18.85
C ALA A 219 6.76 6.49 18.28
N VAL A 220 7.91 6.84 18.85
CA VAL A 220 9.21 6.30 18.44
C VAL A 220 9.28 4.80 18.71
N ALA A 221 8.86 4.35 19.88
CA ALA A 221 8.87 2.92 20.23
C ALA A 221 8.06 2.09 19.21
N VAL A 222 6.85 2.51 18.88
CA VAL A 222 5.95 1.73 18.02
C VAL A 222 6.28 1.85 16.53
N ASN A 223 6.80 3.00 16.07
CA ASN A 223 7.05 3.22 14.64
C ASN A 223 8.50 2.99 14.21
N VAL A 224 9.47 2.97 15.16
CA VAL A 224 10.89 2.84 14.83
C VAL A 224 11.50 1.60 15.47
N VAL A 225 11.23 1.33 16.76
CA VAL A 225 11.90 0.26 17.49
C VAL A 225 11.25 -1.11 17.28
N LEU A 226 9.90 -1.16 17.26
CA LEU A 226 9.16 -2.42 17.12
C LEU A 226 9.10 -2.98 15.69
N PRO A 227 9.06 -2.19 14.60
CA PRO A 227 8.91 -2.75 13.26
C PRO A 227 10.12 -3.59 12.86
N GLN A 228 9.85 -4.82 12.36
CA GLN A 228 10.83 -5.70 11.71
C GLN A 228 10.62 -5.72 10.19
N GLN A 229 10.18 -4.59 9.63
CA GLN A 229 9.82 -4.47 8.23
C GLN A 229 10.33 -3.15 7.66
N VAL A 230 10.63 -3.17 6.37
CA VAL A 230 11.05 -1.98 5.61
C VAL A 230 9.84 -1.45 4.85
N GLU A 231 9.51 -0.19 5.08
CA GLU A 231 8.42 0.49 4.39
C GLU A 231 8.98 1.42 3.32
N THR A 232 8.42 1.32 2.11
CA THR A 232 8.73 2.20 0.99
C THR A 232 7.48 2.95 0.53
N ALA A 233 7.60 3.78 -0.49
CA ALA A 233 6.45 4.40 -1.12
C ALA A 233 5.48 3.39 -1.77
N TYR A 234 5.97 2.21 -2.16
CA TYR A 234 5.22 1.22 -2.94
C TYR A 234 4.72 0.05 -2.11
N ALA A 235 5.55 -0.48 -1.21
CA ALA A 235 5.23 -1.67 -0.45
C ALA A 235 5.85 -1.68 0.94
N THR A 236 5.43 -2.66 1.72
CA THR A 236 6.05 -3.01 3.00
C THR A 236 6.72 -4.37 2.85
N TYR A 237 8.01 -4.45 3.13
CA TYR A 237 8.83 -5.64 2.97
C TYR A 237 9.25 -6.22 4.32
N ARG A 238 9.24 -7.53 4.41
CA ARG A 238 9.75 -8.26 5.55
C ARG A 238 10.36 -9.57 5.09
N VAL A 239 11.53 -9.90 5.60
CA VAL A 239 12.14 -11.23 5.47
C VAL A 239 12.10 -11.91 6.83
N ALA A 240 11.54 -13.08 6.90
CA ALA A 240 11.43 -13.85 8.14
C ALA A 240 11.45 -15.36 7.86
N ALA A 241 11.75 -16.17 8.88
CA ALA A 241 11.50 -17.59 8.84
C ALA A 241 10.01 -17.86 8.55
N ALA A 242 9.70 -18.96 7.88
CA ALA A 242 8.31 -19.33 7.64
C ALA A 242 7.57 -19.52 8.97
N PRO A 243 6.35 -18.97 9.12
CA PRO A 243 5.62 -19.02 10.39
C PRO A 243 5.15 -20.44 10.76
N VAL A 244 5.17 -21.37 9.82
CA VAL A 244 4.79 -22.77 10.00
C VAL A 244 5.83 -23.64 9.30
N ALA A 245 6.17 -24.77 9.90
CA ALA A 245 7.03 -25.76 9.26
C ALA A 245 6.41 -26.21 7.93
N LEU A 246 7.14 -26.04 6.85
CA LEU A 246 6.71 -26.49 5.53
C LEU A 246 7.26 -27.89 5.28
N PRO A 247 6.39 -28.89 5.01
CA PRO A 247 6.83 -30.26 4.81
C PRO A 247 7.91 -30.38 3.73
N GLY A 248 9.04 -31.01 4.08
CA GLY A 248 10.17 -31.21 3.17
C GLY A 248 11.03 -30.00 2.88
N MET A 249 10.89 -28.90 3.61
CA MET A 249 11.76 -27.72 3.52
C MET A 249 12.62 -27.58 4.77
N LEU A 250 13.88 -27.18 4.59
CA LEU A 250 14.85 -26.95 5.64
C LEU A 250 14.98 -25.44 5.89
N ASP A 251 14.66 -24.97 7.10
CA ASP A 251 14.77 -23.56 7.51
C ASP A 251 14.27 -22.54 6.47
N PRO A 252 13.01 -22.66 6.01
CA PRO A 252 12.50 -21.85 4.93
C PRO A 252 12.39 -20.38 5.34
N ARG A 253 12.94 -19.51 4.50
CA ARG A 253 12.82 -18.04 4.58
C ARG A 253 11.77 -17.55 3.60
N VAL A 254 10.98 -16.58 4.04
CA VAL A 254 9.91 -15.97 3.26
C VAL A 254 10.19 -14.49 3.05
N PHE A 255 10.10 -14.05 1.81
CA PHE A 255 10.08 -12.66 1.41
C PHE A 255 8.64 -12.19 1.30
N TRP A 256 8.23 -11.35 2.24
CA TRP A 256 6.89 -10.80 2.32
C TRP A 256 6.82 -9.45 1.64
N VAL A 257 5.78 -9.24 0.84
CA VAL A 257 5.43 -7.95 0.23
C VAL A 257 3.96 -7.65 0.55
N ASN A 258 3.69 -6.56 1.25
CA ASN A 258 2.33 -6.18 1.66
C ASN A 258 1.54 -7.32 2.32
N ASN A 259 2.14 -8.02 3.27
CA ASN A 259 1.57 -9.20 3.96
C ASN A 259 1.25 -10.41 3.05
N SER A 260 1.72 -10.39 1.81
CA SER A 260 1.67 -11.52 0.89
C SER A 260 3.01 -12.23 0.83
N VAL A 261 2.99 -13.57 0.72
CA VAL A 261 4.20 -14.34 0.43
C VAL A 261 4.57 -14.12 -1.03
N ALA A 262 5.55 -13.26 -1.28
CA ALA A 262 6.04 -12.99 -2.63
C ALA A 262 7.05 -14.05 -3.08
N SER A 263 7.94 -14.48 -2.18
CA SER A 263 8.92 -15.51 -2.51
C SER A 263 9.27 -16.36 -1.29
N LEU A 264 9.73 -17.56 -1.56
CA LEU A 264 10.17 -18.52 -0.55
C LEU A 264 11.43 -19.23 -1.04
N ILE A 265 12.39 -19.42 -0.15
CA ILE A 265 13.62 -20.20 -0.35
C ILE A 265 13.92 -20.99 0.92
N ASP A 266 14.43 -22.21 0.79
CA ASP A 266 14.88 -22.97 1.92
C ASP A 266 16.41 -23.13 1.98
N GLY A 267 16.91 -23.65 3.09
CA GLY A 267 18.34 -23.87 3.33
C GLY A 267 18.90 -25.17 2.78
N SER A 268 18.16 -25.91 1.95
CA SER A 268 18.63 -27.17 1.36
C SER A 268 19.65 -26.95 0.23
N GLU A 269 20.42 -27.98 -0.10
CA GLU A 269 21.37 -27.99 -1.23
C GLU A 269 20.97 -29.09 -2.22
N PRO A 270 20.45 -28.75 -3.40
CA PRO A 270 20.11 -27.42 -3.92
C PRO A 270 18.89 -26.84 -3.19
N PRO A 271 18.77 -25.49 -3.13
CA PRO A 271 17.66 -24.83 -2.45
C PRO A 271 16.34 -25.09 -3.18
N ARG A 272 15.27 -25.22 -2.39
CA ARG A 272 13.90 -25.33 -2.87
C ARG A 272 13.21 -23.98 -2.80
N TYR A 273 12.21 -23.81 -3.65
CA TYR A 273 11.49 -22.56 -3.81
C TYR A 273 9.99 -22.74 -3.60
N SER A 274 9.22 -21.68 -3.73
CA SER A 274 7.76 -21.77 -3.82
C SER A 274 7.36 -22.68 -4.99
N ARG A 275 6.31 -23.47 -4.82
CA ARG A 275 5.82 -24.42 -5.82
C ARG A 275 5.60 -23.80 -7.20
N TYR A 276 5.17 -22.55 -7.23
CA TYR A 276 5.01 -21.81 -8.47
C TYR A 276 6.35 -21.61 -9.21
N ILE A 277 7.40 -21.20 -8.50
CA ILE A 277 8.74 -21.01 -9.08
C ILE A 277 9.34 -22.35 -9.53
N GLU A 278 9.22 -23.41 -8.70
CA GLU A 278 9.67 -24.74 -9.09
C GLU A 278 8.98 -25.22 -10.37
N ARG A 279 7.67 -25.01 -10.46
CA ARG A 279 6.91 -25.40 -11.66
C ARG A 279 7.28 -24.59 -12.89
N LEU A 280 7.46 -23.27 -12.74
CA LEU A 280 7.88 -22.42 -13.85
C LEU A 280 9.28 -22.80 -14.34
N ARG A 281 10.23 -23.05 -13.44
CA ARG A 281 11.56 -23.56 -13.79
C ARG A 281 11.50 -24.88 -14.55
N ALA A 282 10.71 -25.84 -14.05
CA ALA A 282 10.50 -27.11 -14.73
C ALA A 282 9.92 -26.91 -16.15
N ARG A 283 8.97 -26.00 -16.34
CA ARG A 283 8.42 -25.69 -17.66
C ARG A 283 9.47 -25.09 -18.61
N LEU A 284 10.30 -24.17 -18.14
CA LEU A 284 11.38 -23.62 -18.94
C LEU A 284 12.39 -24.71 -19.36
N GLU A 285 12.68 -25.68 -18.47
CA GLU A 285 13.57 -26.79 -18.78
C GLU A 285 12.91 -27.80 -19.74
N GLU A 286 11.65 -28.20 -19.52
CA GLU A 286 10.86 -29.06 -20.41
C GLU A 286 10.80 -28.50 -21.86
N MET A 287 10.74 -27.18 -21.99
CA MET A 287 10.74 -26.48 -23.28
C MET A 287 12.13 -26.26 -23.86
N GLY A 288 13.21 -26.67 -23.16
CA GLY A 288 14.59 -26.48 -23.63
C GLY A 288 15.02 -24.99 -23.68
N VAL A 289 14.47 -24.13 -22.83
CA VAL A 289 14.79 -22.70 -22.78
C VAL A 289 16.18 -22.51 -22.19
N ARG A 290 17.18 -22.32 -23.06
CA ARG A 290 18.60 -22.10 -22.70
C ARG A 290 19.21 -21.02 -23.59
N ASN A 291 20.07 -20.18 -23.03
CA ASN A 291 20.69 -19.01 -23.68
C ASN A 291 19.63 -18.06 -24.29
N LYS A 292 18.56 -17.85 -23.52
CA LYS A 292 17.37 -17.09 -23.91
C LYS A 292 17.22 -15.84 -23.04
N ARG A 293 16.61 -14.80 -23.60
CA ARG A 293 16.29 -13.55 -22.91
C ARG A 293 14.92 -13.68 -22.23
N ILE A 294 14.88 -13.52 -20.92
CA ILE A 294 13.69 -13.66 -20.10
C ILE A 294 13.39 -12.32 -19.41
N LEU A 295 12.21 -11.75 -19.70
CA LEU A 295 11.68 -10.59 -18.99
C LEU A 295 10.79 -11.08 -17.86
N VAL A 296 10.97 -10.54 -16.65
CA VAL A 296 10.14 -10.81 -15.47
C VAL A 296 9.52 -9.50 -14.99
N LEU A 297 8.21 -9.36 -15.10
CA LEU A 297 7.42 -8.24 -14.59
C LEU A 297 6.93 -8.54 -13.18
N GLY A 298 7.48 -7.85 -12.20
CA GLY A 298 7.38 -8.18 -10.78
C GLY A 298 8.59 -9.00 -10.32
N ALA A 299 9.46 -8.39 -9.51
CA ALA A 299 10.73 -9.03 -9.13
C ALA A 299 10.58 -10.04 -7.98
N GLY A 300 9.67 -9.80 -7.05
CA GLY A 300 9.56 -10.57 -5.82
C GLY A 300 10.92 -10.67 -5.12
N GLY A 301 11.33 -11.88 -4.76
CA GLY A 301 12.64 -12.18 -4.18
C GLY A 301 13.66 -12.67 -5.21
N PHE A 302 13.49 -12.44 -6.51
CA PHE A 302 14.39 -12.85 -7.61
C PHE A 302 14.68 -14.36 -7.68
N THR A 303 13.75 -15.17 -7.16
CA THR A 303 13.98 -16.63 -7.02
C THR A 303 13.98 -17.39 -8.34
N LEU A 304 13.41 -16.82 -9.42
CA LEU A 304 13.37 -17.52 -10.72
C LEU A 304 14.77 -17.71 -11.30
N SER A 305 15.66 -16.73 -11.19
CA SER A 305 17.03 -16.80 -11.70
C SER A 305 18.06 -17.25 -10.65
N HIS A 306 17.66 -17.38 -9.38
CA HIS A 306 18.58 -17.72 -8.30
C HIS A 306 19.34 -19.03 -8.57
N ARG A 307 20.68 -18.98 -8.52
CA ARG A 307 21.59 -20.11 -8.82
C ARG A 307 21.40 -20.74 -10.21
N THR A 308 20.89 -19.97 -11.20
CA THR A 308 20.85 -20.39 -12.61
C THR A 308 21.83 -19.54 -13.43
N THR A 309 22.41 -20.11 -14.49
CA THR A 309 23.35 -19.41 -15.38
C THR A 309 23.00 -19.62 -16.86
N THR A 310 21.87 -20.25 -17.15
CA THR A 310 21.55 -20.70 -18.50
C THR A 310 20.81 -19.67 -19.34
N ASN A 311 20.27 -18.60 -18.73
CA ASN A 311 19.48 -17.60 -19.43
C ASN A 311 19.84 -16.19 -18.93
N ASP A 312 19.52 -15.18 -19.74
CA ASP A 312 19.68 -13.76 -19.41
C ASP A 312 18.34 -13.22 -18.88
N TYR A 313 18.32 -12.79 -17.63
CA TYR A 313 17.13 -12.28 -16.96
C TYR A 313 17.13 -10.77 -16.87
N LEU A 314 16.00 -10.16 -17.21
CA LEU A 314 15.70 -8.76 -16.93
C LEU A 314 14.47 -8.69 -16.03
N TYR A 315 14.66 -8.15 -14.83
CA TYR A 315 13.58 -7.90 -13.88
C TYR A 315 13.11 -6.46 -13.95
N VAL A 316 11.80 -6.26 -13.93
CA VAL A 316 11.18 -4.95 -13.85
C VAL A 316 10.25 -4.92 -12.65
N ASP A 317 10.51 -4.01 -11.72
CA ASP A 317 9.65 -3.77 -10.56
C ASP A 317 9.54 -2.28 -10.31
N ILE A 318 8.40 -1.84 -9.78
CA ILE A 318 8.15 -0.43 -9.51
C ILE A 318 9.00 0.11 -8.36
N ASP A 319 9.41 -0.76 -7.43
CA ASP A 319 10.12 -0.36 -6.22
C ASP A 319 11.64 -0.58 -6.35
N PRO A 320 12.45 0.48 -6.40
CA PRO A 320 13.90 0.35 -6.49
C PRO A 320 14.54 -0.35 -5.28
N ALA A 321 13.87 -0.35 -4.11
CA ALA A 321 14.41 -0.96 -2.90
C ALA A 321 14.37 -2.49 -2.90
N VAL A 322 13.52 -3.10 -3.74
CA VAL A 322 13.31 -4.55 -3.74
C VAL A 322 14.58 -5.34 -4.00
N ARG A 323 15.46 -4.84 -4.87
CA ARG A 323 16.74 -5.47 -5.19
C ARG A 323 17.65 -5.56 -3.97
N GLU A 324 17.93 -4.43 -3.33
CA GLU A 324 18.83 -4.39 -2.16
C GLU A 324 18.29 -5.27 -1.03
N LEU A 325 16.99 -5.21 -0.77
CA LEU A 325 16.35 -6.03 0.26
C LEU A 325 16.44 -7.52 -0.04
N ALA A 326 16.24 -7.92 -1.30
CA ALA A 326 16.35 -9.31 -1.70
C ALA A 326 17.79 -9.81 -1.59
N GLU A 327 18.78 -9.05 -2.07
CA GLU A 327 20.20 -9.42 -2.02
C GLU A 327 20.70 -9.54 -0.57
N ARG A 328 20.41 -8.54 0.27
CA ARG A 328 20.94 -8.45 1.63
C ARG A 328 20.24 -9.42 2.61
N ASP A 329 18.92 -9.43 2.60
CA ASP A 329 18.13 -10.04 3.68
C ASP A 329 17.55 -11.41 3.31
N PHE A 330 17.30 -11.67 2.00
CA PHE A 330 16.60 -12.87 1.55
C PHE A 330 17.51 -13.87 0.86
N LEU A 331 18.22 -13.49 -0.21
CA LEU A 331 19.10 -14.39 -0.96
C LEU A 331 20.45 -14.57 -0.25
N GLY A 332 20.99 -13.51 0.34
CA GLY A 332 22.34 -13.49 0.90
C GLY A 332 23.45 -13.43 -0.17
N GLU A 333 23.08 -13.24 -1.44
CA GLU A 333 23.98 -13.11 -2.58
C GLU A 333 23.38 -12.14 -3.62
N PRO A 334 24.19 -11.58 -4.53
CA PRO A 334 23.69 -10.73 -5.61
C PRO A 334 22.67 -11.45 -6.50
N ILE A 335 21.70 -10.68 -7.01
CA ILE A 335 20.73 -11.23 -7.97
C ILE A 335 21.43 -11.71 -9.25
N ARG A 336 20.80 -12.66 -9.92
CA ARG A 336 21.24 -13.12 -11.26
C ARG A 336 20.37 -12.46 -12.32
N GLY A 337 20.95 -11.54 -13.08
CA GLY A 337 20.28 -10.78 -14.12
C GLY A 337 20.28 -9.28 -13.84
N ASP A 338 19.72 -8.53 -14.77
CA ASP A 338 19.58 -7.08 -14.69
C ASP A 338 18.26 -6.70 -14.00
N PHE A 339 18.25 -5.49 -13.42
CA PHE A 339 17.06 -4.94 -12.74
C PHE A 339 16.80 -3.50 -13.20
N VAL A 340 15.55 -3.21 -13.53
CA VAL A 340 15.05 -1.88 -13.89
C VAL A 340 13.91 -1.51 -12.95
N ALA A 341 14.09 -0.40 -12.22
CA ALA A 341 13.03 0.18 -11.39
C ALA A 341 12.08 0.99 -12.30
N ALA A 342 10.92 0.41 -12.62
CA ALA A 342 9.92 1.02 -13.48
C ALA A 342 8.53 0.40 -13.25
N ASP A 343 7.48 1.17 -13.52
CA ASP A 343 6.13 0.63 -13.63
C ASP A 343 6.05 -0.35 -14.82
N ALA A 344 5.56 -1.57 -14.57
CA ALA A 344 5.49 -2.63 -15.58
C ALA A 344 4.68 -2.23 -16.82
N ARG A 345 3.58 -1.46 -16.65
CA ARG A 345 2.76 -0.97 -17.76
C ARG A 345 3.55 0.01 -18.64
N GLN A 346 4.23 0.96 -18.03
CA GLN A 346 5.04 1.95 -18.75
C GLN A 346 6.21 1.29 -19.46
N PHE A 347 6.90 0.35 -18.79
CA PHE A 347 8.00 -0.40 -19.37
C PHE A 347 7.55 -1.17 -20.62
N VAL A 348 6.46 -1.94 -20.51
CA VAL A 348 5.93 -2.76 -21.61
C VAL A 348 5.46 -1.88 -22.79
N ALA A 349 4.81 -0.77 -22.52
CA ALA A 349 4.33 0.15 -23.55
C ALA A 349 5.46 0.91 -24.27
N GLY A 350 6.56 1.21 -23.55
CA GLY A 350 7.69 2.01 -24.05
C GLY A 350 8.86 1.19 -24.60
N SER A 351 8.91 -0.13 -24.35
CA SER A 351 10.04 -0.96 -24.76
C SER A 351 9.90 -1.45 -26.20
N SER A 352 11.01 -1.41 -26.93
CA SER A 352 11.18 -2.05 -28.26
C SER A 352 12.00 -3.36 -28.18
N ALA A 353 12.46 -3.73 -26.99
CA ALA A 353 13.22 -4.96 -26.80
C ALA A 353 12.34 -6.20 -27.06
N ARG A 354 12.96 -7.29 -27.50
CA ARG A 354 12.31 -8.58 -27.70
C ARG A 354 12.86 -9.60 -26.71
N PHE A 355 11.99 -10.51 -26.28
CA PHE A 355 12.29 -11.55 -25.30
C PHE A 355 11.77 -12.90 -25.78
N ASP A 356 12.51 -13.95 -25.52
CA ASP A 356 12.05 -15.31 -25.79
C ASP A 356 10.97 -15.75 -24.78
N VAL A 357 11.06 -15.21 -23.55
CA VAL A 357 10.09 -15.49 -22.48
C VAL A 357 9.70 -14.19 -21.79
N VAL A 358 8.41 -14.00 -21.54
CA VAL A 358 7.89 -12.95 -20.64
C VAL A 358 7.16 -13.61 -19.49
N VAL A 359 7.53 -13.29 -18.26
CA VAL A 359 6.86 -13.76 -17.03
C VAL A 359 6.16 -12.58 -16.39
N VAL A 360 4.86 -12.69 -16.12
CA VAL A 360 4.03 -11.69 -15.44
C VAL A 360 3.67 -12.19 -14.06
N ASP A 361 4.25 -11.55 -13.03
CA ASP A 361 4.07 -11.89 -11.61
C ASP A 361 4.01 -10.64 -10.72
N ALA A 362 3.23 -9.63 -11.15
CA ALA A 362 3.14 -8.34 -10.48
C ALA A 362 1.86 -8.25 -9.61
N TYR A 363 2.05 -8.13 -8.30
CA TYR A 363 0.98 -8.04 -7.30
C TYR A 363 1.10 -6.79 -6.43
N SER A 364 -0.03 -6.14 -6.12
CA SER A 364 -0.10 -5.03 -5.15
C SER A 364 -0.51 -5.47 -3.75
N ALA A 365 -1.24 -6.59 -3.64
CA ALA A 365 -1.70 -7.20 -2.40
C ALA A 365 -1.94 -8.70 -2.62
N LEU A 366 -2.34 -9.43 -1.55
CA LEU A 366 -2.48 -10.90 -1.46
C LEU A 366 -2.92 -11.61 -2.77
N THR A 367 -3.94 -11.09 -3.45
CA THR A 367 -4.49 -11.68 -4.68
C THR A 367 -4.79 -10.63 -5.75
N SER A 368 -4.42 -9.37 -5.50
CA SER A 368 -4.79 -8.25 -6.36
C SER A 368 -3.63 -7.87 -7.28
N ILE A 369 -3.81 -8.13 -8.56
CA ILE A 369 -3.01 -7.53 -9.61
C ILE A 369 -3.49 -6.08 -9.82
N PRO A 370 -2.61 -5.09 -9.95
CA PRO A 370 -3.01 -3.71 -10.25
C PRO A 370 -3.94 -3.64 -11.46
N ALA A 371 -5.03 -2.86 -11.38
CA ALA A 371 -6.08 -2.83 -12.40
C ALA A 371 -5.57 -2.51 -13.81
N HIS A 372 -4.50 -1.70 -13.92
CA HIS A 372 -3.87 -1.34 -15.19
C HIS A 372 -3.00 -2.46 -15.80
N LEU A 373 -2.72 -3.54 -15.07
CA LEU A 373 -1.97 -4.72 -15.54
C LEU A 373 -2.87 -5.92 -15.87
N VAL A 374 -4.20 -5.78 -15.78
CA VAL A 374 -5.15 -6.85 -16.15
C VAL A 374 -5.93 -6.54 -17.42
N THR A 375 -5.66 -5.40 -18.05
CA THR A 375 -6.39 -4.94 -19.23
C THR A 375 -5.91 -5.64 -20.52
N ARG A 376 -6.80 -5.72 -21.50
CA ARG A 376 -6.48 -6.26 -22.82
C ARG A 376 -5.28 -5.55 -23.47
N GLU A 377 -5.18 -4.23 -23.32
CA GLU A 377 -4.08 -3.42 -23.85
C GLU A 377 -2.73 -3.81 -23.26
N PHE A 378 -2.69 -4.12 -21.96
CA PHE A 378 -1.47 -4.61 -21.31
C PHE A 378 -1.01 -5.94 -21.92
N TRP A 379 -1.92 -6.89 -22.08
CA TRP A 379 -1.60 -8.20 -22.67
C TRP A 379 -1.20 -8.10 -24.15
N ARG A 380 -1.82 -7.21 -24.91
CA ARG A 380 -1.40 -6.91 -26.29
C ARG A 380 0.02 -6.35 -26.33
N ASP A 381 0.36 -5.46 -25.42
CA ASP A 381 1.69 -4.84 -25.38
C ASP A 381 2.75 -5.84 -24.88
N THR A 382 2.44 -6.72 -23.91
CA THR A 382 3.34 -7.83 -23.54
C THR A 382 3.60 -8.78 -24.70
N ARG A 383 2.58 -9.09 -25.52
CA ARG A 383 2.75 -9.93 -26.71
C ARG A 383 3.71 -9.32 -27.74
N LYS A 384 3.70 -8.00 -27.91
CA LYS A 384 4.65 -7.30 -28.81
C LYS A 384 6.10 -7.44 -28.38
N LEU A 385 6.36 -7.67 -27.09
CA LEU A 385 7.72 -7.87 -26.57
C LEU A 385 8.23 -9.29 -26.80
N LEU A 386 7.41 -10.24 -27.21
CA LEU A 386 7.84 -11.60 -27.50
C LEU A 386 8.47 -11.73 -28.86
N GLU A 387 9.49 -12.58 -28.96
CA GLU A 387 9.96 -13.12 -30.22
C GLU A 387 8.83 -13.95 -30.89
N PRO A 388 8.88 -14.20 -32.22
CA PRO A 388 7.84 -14.94 -32.93
C PRO A 388 7.48 -16.29 -32.31
N ASP A 389 8.47 -17.02 -31.78
CA ASP A 389 8.33 -18.31 -31.11
C ASP A 389 8.35 -18.17 -29.57
N GLY A 390 8.21 -16.93 -29.08
CA GLY A 390 8.26 -16.63 -27.65
C GLY A 390 7.05 -17.10 -26.89
N VAL A 391 7.23 -17.25 -25.58
CA VAL A 391 6.19 -17.70 -24.65
C VAL A 391 5.98 -16.71 -23.51
N MET A 392 4.72 -16.47 -23.16
CA MET A 392 4.35 -15.72 -21.97
C MET A 392 3.84 -16.68 -20.89
N PHE A 393 4.35 -16.48 -19.67
CA PHE A 393 3.80 -17.10 -18.46
C PHE A 393 3.19 -16.01 -17.57
N ALA A 394 1.97 -16.24 -17.05
CA ALA A 394 1.39 -15.41 -16.01
C ALA A 394 1.09 -16.24 -14.76
N ASN A 395 1.53 -15.76 -13.61
CA ASN A 395 1.13 -16.31 -12.32
C ASN A 395 -0.14 -15.60 -11.87
N LEU A 396 -1.27 -16.31 -11.81
CA LEU A 396 -2.55 -15.76 -11.35
C LEU A 396 -2.92 -16.41 -10.01
N ILE A 397 -3.23 -15.58 -9.00
CA ILE A 397 -3.76 -16.05 -7.72
C ILE A 397 -5.27 -15.88 -7.76
N VAL A 398 -5.99 -16.93 -8.11
CA VAL A 398 -7.44 -16.94 -8.32
C VAL A 398 -8.07 -18.20 -7.69
N ASP A 399 -9.40 -18.30 -7.75
CA ASP A 399 -10.07 -19.51 -7.28
C ASP A 399 -9.66 -20.75 -8.08
N ASN A 400 -9.49 -21.87 -7.37
CA ASN A 400 -8.98 -23.14 -7.95
C ASN A 400 -9.92 -23.82 -8.95
N ARG A 401 -11.12 -23.28 -9.17
CA ARG A 401 -12.10 -23.75 -10.18
C ARG A 401 -12.23 -22.80 -11.35
N LEU A 402 -11.57 -21.64 -11.30
CA LEU A 402 -11.69 -20.56 -12.29
C LEU A 402 -13.14 -20.11 -12.51
N ALA A 403 -13.98 -20.21 -11.47
CA ALA A 403 -15.42 -20.01 -11.57
C ALA A 403 -15.84 -18.58 -11.19
N THR A 404 -14.97 -17.81 -10.50
CA THR A 404 -15.28 -16.44 -10.14
C THR A 404 -15.30 -15.51 -11.37
N PRO A 405 -16.11 -14.44 -11.37
CA PRO A 405 -16.07 -13.44 -12.45
C PRO A 405 -14.68 -12.86 -12.68
N TYR A 406 -13.91 -12.64 -11.60
CA TYR A 406 -12.54 -12.13 -11.68
C TYR A 406 -11.63 -13.07 -12.46
N ALA A 407 -11.58 -14.36 -12.11
CA ALA A 407 -10.76 -15.36 -12.79
C ALA A 407 -11.11 -15.48 -14.27
N ARG A 408 -12.42 -15.57 -14.60
CA ARG A 408 -12.90 -15.67 -15.96
C ARG A 408 -12.58 -14.44 -16.81
N ASN A 409 -12.81 -13.24 -16.26
CA ASN A 409 -12.56 -12.00 -17.00
C ASN A 409 -11.06 -11.76 -17.22
N LEU A 410 -10.22 -12.15 -16.24
CA LEU A 410 -8.77 -12.05 -16.36
C LEU A 410 -8.25 -12.98 -17.45
N LEU A 411 -8.66 -14.25 -17.45
CA LEU A 411 -8.32 -15.20 -18.51
C LEU A 411 -8.82 -14.73 -19.88
N ALA A 412 -10.06 -14.26 -19.97
CA ALA A 412 -10.61 -13.71 -21.20
C ALA A 412 -9.81 -12.51 -21.74
N SER A 413 -9.29 -11.65 -20.85
CA SER A 413 -8.43 -10.51 -21.23
C SER A 413 -7.10 -10.97 -21.83
N ILE A 414 -6.52 -12.05 -21.29
CA ILE A 414 -5.29 -12.67 -21.81
C ILE A 414 -5.58 -13.34 -23.17
N GLU A 415 -6.59 -14.20 -23.21
CA GLU A 415 -6.93 -15.00 -24.39
C GLU A 415 -7.43 -14.15 -25.58
N ALA A 416 -7.97 -12.95 -25.30
CA ALA A 416 -8.34 -12.00 -26.34
C ALA A 416 -7.14 -11.54 -27.20
N GLU A 417 -5.93 -11.56 -26.65
CA GLU A 417 -4.70 -11.13 -27.35
C GLU A 417 -3.81 -12.30 -27.76
N TYR A 418 -3.75 -13.36 -26.96
CA TYR A 418 -2.88 -14.51 -27.22
C TYR A 418 -3.60 -15.68 -27.90
N GLY A 419 -4.93 -15.69 -27.92
CA GLY A 419 -5.70 -16.86 -28.27
C GLY A 419 -5.75 -17.85 -27.09
N ARG A 420 -6.00 -19.11 -27.36
CA ARG A 420 -6.14 -20.13 -26.33
C ARG A 420 -4.81 -20.40 -25.63
N CYS A 421 -4.82 -20.29 -24.32
CA CYS A 421 -3.66 -20.52 -23.47
C CYS A 421 -3.78 -21.86 -22.70
N GLY A 422 -2.64 -22.44 -22.34
CA GLY A 422 -2.55 -23.51 -21.36
C GLY A 422 -2.75 -22.99 -19.95
N VAL A 423 -3.51 -23.69 -19.12
CA VAL A 423 -3.80 -23.29 -17.75
C VAL A 423 -3.51 -24.45 -16.81
N GLU A 424 -2.64 -24.23 -15.82
CA GLU A 424 -2.27 -25.24 -14.82
C GLU A 424 -2.55 -24.72 -13.41
N ILE A 425 -3.42 -25.42 -12.66
CA ILE A 425 -3.78 -25.10 -11.28
C ILE A 425 -2.80 -25.80 -10.34
N LEU A 426 -2.07 -25.05 -9.51
CA LEU A 426 -0.99 -25.61 -8.68
C LEU A 426 -1.48 -26.17 -7.33
N PHE A 427 -2.60 -25.66 -6.82
CA PHE A 427 -3.17 -26.09 -5.53
C PHE A 427 -4.67 -26.39 -5.70
N HIS A 428 -5.03 -27.66 -5.66
CA HIS A 428 -6.42 -28.11 -5.76
C HIS A 428 -7.13 -28.20 -4.40
N ASP A 429 -6.35 -28.24 -3.32
CA ASP A 429 -6.78 -28.42 -1.94
C ASP A 429 -7.16 -27.11 -1.23
N ARG A 430 -6.99 -25.97 -1.90
CA ARG A 430 -7.23 -24.62 -1.35
C ARG A 430 -8.26 -23.89 -2.18
N PRO A 431 -9.10 -23.01 -1.57
CA PRO A 431 -10.06 -22.20 -2.32
C PRO A 431 -9.39 -21.27 -3.35
N GLN A 432 -8.20 -20.76 -3.04
CA GLN A 432 -7.36 -19.96 -3.94
C GLN A 432 -6.08 -20.73 -4.28
N SER A 433 -5.65 -20.60 -5.52
CA SER A 433 -4.47 -21.25 -6.07
C SER A 433 -3.63 -20.29 -6.87
N ASN A 434 -2.32 -20.52 -6.90
CA ASN A 434 -1.51 -20.06 -8.02
C ASN A 434 -1.95 -20.86 -9.25
N VAL A 435 -2.26 -20.17 -10.31
CA VAL A 435 -2.62 -20.70 -11.62
C VAL A 435 -1.59 -20.21 -12.61
N LEU A 436 -0.82 -21.13 -13.18
CA LEU A 436 0.17 -20.82 -14.20
C LEU A 436 -0.53 -20.82 -15.57
N VAL A 437 -0.60 -19.65 -16.18
CA VAL A 437 -1.12 -19.47 -17.56
C VAL A 437 0.06 -19.41 -18.50
N GLN A 438 0.05 -20.22 -19.55
CA GLN A 438 1.08 -20.29 -20.59
C GLN A 438 0.48 -19.94 -21.95
N CYS A 439 0.98 -18.92 -22.62
CA CYS A 439 0.52 -18.50 -23.93
C CYS A 439 1.70 -18.29 -24.88
N PHE A 440 1.51 -18.59 -26.17
CA PHE A 440 2.53 -18.44 -27.20
C PHE A 440 2.27 -17.18 -28.05
N ALA A 441 3.34 -16.54 -28.54
CA ALA A 441 3.27 -15.36 -29.38
C ALA A 441 2.71 -15.70 -30.78
N GLY A 442 3.02 -16.89 -31.28
CA GLY A 442 2.57 -17.39 -32.58
C GLY A 442 1.06 -17.66 -32.63
N PRO A 443 0.53 -17.96 -33.82
CA PRO A 443 -0.85 -18.41 -33.92
C PRO A 443 -1.05 -19.64 -33.03
N PRO A 444 -2.22 -19.77 -32.37
CA PRO A 444 -2.50 -20.96 -31.57
C PRO A 444 -2.31 -22.20 -32.46
N PRO A 445 -1.80 -23.32 -31.92
CA PRO A 445 -1.75 -24.57 -32.65
C PRO A 445 -3.12 -24.80 -33.26
N GLN A 446 -3.15 -25.18 -34.55
CA GLN A 446 -4.41 -25.40 -35.27
C GLN A 446 -5.34 -26.21 -34.38
N ALA A 447 -6.54 -25.69 -34.14
CA ALA A 447 -7.53 -26.42 -33.37
C ALA A 447 -7.69 -27.81 -34.02
N GLY A 448 -7.42 -28.85 -33.24
CA GLY A 448 -7.56 -30.22 -33.75
C GLY A 448 -8.99 -30.42 -34.24
N VAL A 449 -9.15 -31.13 -35.36
CA VAL A 449 -10.47 -31.56 -35.81
C VAL A 449 -10.96 -32.63 -34.86
N PRO A 450 -12.09 -32.47 -34.16
CA PRO A 450 -12.56 -33.48 -33.21
C PRO A 450 -12.87 -34.78 -33.94
N TYR A 451 -12.49 -35.89 -33.33
CA TYR A 451 -12.91 -37.17 -33.78
C TYR A 451 -14.41 -37.33 -33.53
N THR A 452 -15.10 -37.79 -34.54
CA THR A 452 -16.55 -38.12 -34.47
C THR A 452 -16.73 -39.59 -34.84
N ASP A 453 -17.88 -40.16 -34.50
CA ASP A 453 -18.17 -41.56 -34.86
C ASP A 453 -18.14 -41.79 -36.39
N GLU A 454 -18.39 -40.74 -37.18
CA GLU A 454 -18.36 -40.75 -38.64
C GLU A 454 -16.95 -40.55 -39.20
N ILE A 455 -16.09 -39.77 -38.50
CA ILE A 455 -14.72 -39.46 -38.95
C ILE A 455 -13.78 -39.65 -37.77
N ASN A 456 -13.32 -40.88 -37.60
CA ASN A 456 -12.33 -41.20 -36.57
C ASN A 456 -10.99 -41.58 -37.20
N ARG A 457 -9.99 -40.71 -37.08
CA ARG A 457 -8.62 -40.93 -37.57
C ARG A 457 -7.62 -41.15 -36.44
N ALA A 458 -8.07 -41.41 -35.20
CA ALA A 458 -7.22 -41.50 -34.03
C ALA A 458 -6.03 -42.46 -34.23
N ASP A 459 -6.24 -43.63 -34.83
CA ASP A 459 -5.19 -44.61 -35.09
C ASP A 459 -4.13 -44.14 -36.08
N VAL A 460 -4.58 -43.33 -37.11
CA VAL A 460 -3.66 -42.76 -38.09
C VAL A 460 -2.84 -41.61 -37.51
N ASP A 461 -3.45 -40.79 -36.65
CA ASP A 461 -2.80 -39.66 -36.06
C ASP A 461 -1.79 -40.10 -34.94
N ILE A 462 -2.07 -41.19 -34.23
CA ILE A 462 -1.12 -41.85 -33.34
C ILE A 462 0.11 -42.34 -34.12
N LEU A 463 -0.05 -42.99 -35.24
CA LEU A 463 1.06 -43.48 -36.08
C LEU A 463 1.91 -42.34 -36.66
N ARG A 464 1.35 -41.16 -36.88
CA ARG A 464 2.07 -39.98 -37.41
C ARG A 464 2.79 -39.17 -36.28
N SER A 465 2.43 -39.39 -35.04
CA SER A 465 3.03 -38.72 -33.86
C SER A 465 4.16 -39.49 -33.21
N GLN A 466 4.41 -40.74 -33.65
CA GLN A 466 5.56 -41.56 -33.30
C GLN A 466 6.72 -41.33 -34.28
#